data_26794665edd113aab30f11489111d77f
#
_entry.id   26794665edd113aab30f11489111d77f
#
_cell.length_a   1.000
_cell.length_b   1.000
_cell.length_c   1.000
_cell.angle_alpha   90.00
_cell.angle_beta   90.00
_cell.angle_gamma   90.00
#
_symmetry.space_group_name_H-M   'P 1'
#
loop_
_entity.id
_entity.type
_entity.pdbx_description
1 polymer ?
#
loop_
_entity_poly.entity_id
_entity_poly.type
_entity_poly.pdbx_seq_one_letter_code
_entity_poly.pdbx_strand_id
1 'polypeptide(L)'
;MATVEVPQTTRRIFLAGEWIDTGSSLEVRSPYSGDVVATVARAGAEEARRAIDAAVEAMRDPLPPWRRAEILERVAQLLREHGEELARTICAEAGKPIKAARVEAARAVNTYTLAAGEARTLSGESVPIRGTQPGDGHIAWTVRVPIGVIGAITPFNFPLNLVAHKLAPALAAGCAVVLKPASQTPVSALRLAALCEEAGLPAGWLSVLPGKASEIGDVLVEDERVRMLTFTGSAEVGWGSARGLRGRR
;
A
#
# COMPACT_ATOMS: atom_id res chain seq x y z
N MET A 1 30.54 -4.05 7.95
CA MET A 1 29.28 -3.49 7.39
C MET A 1 28.51 -2.91 8.52
N ALA A 2 28.04 -1.66 8.41
CA ALA A 2 27.21 -1.08 9.47
C ALA A 2 25.85 -1.82 9.47
N THR A 3 25.51 -2.43 10.58
CA THR A 3 24.18 -3.00 10.82
C THR A 3 23.18 -1.85 10.66
N VAL A 4 22.23 -2.00 9.74
CA VAL A 4 21.12 -1.02 9.65
C VAL A 4 20.27 -1.24 10.89
N GLU A 5 20.23 -0.25 11.79
CA GLU A 5 19.32 -0.30 12.92
C GLU A 5 17.90 -0.18 12.41
N VAL A 6 17.19 -1.29 12.37
CA VAL A 6 15.77 -1.34 12.04
C VAL A 6 15.00 -0.95 13.31
N PRO A 7 14.22 0.14 13.31
CA PRO A 7 13.45 0.56 14.49
C PRO A 7 12.57 -0.57 15.01
N GLN A 8 12.41 -0.66 16.34
CA GLN A 8 11.64 -1.74 16.97
C GLN A 8 10.18 -1.80 16.51
N THR A 9 9.58 -0.67 16.15
CA THR A 9 8.23 -0.59 15.59
C THR A 9 8.08 -1.39 14.30
N THR A 10 9.09 -1.38 13.43
CA THR A 10 9.07 -2.13 12.16
C THR A 10 9.29 -3.64 12.32
N ARG A 11 9.42 -4.15 13.55
CA ARG A 11 9.44 -5.59 13.85
C ARG A 11 8.04 -6.19 14.03
N ARG A 12 7.01 -5.36 14.09
CA ARG A 12 5.60 -5.73 14.23
C ARG A 12 4.88 -5.58 12.90
N ILE A 13 3.71 -6.19 12.75
CA ILE A 13 2.82 -5.86 11.64
C ILE A 13 2.14 -4.52 11.92
N PHE A 14 1.79 -3.77 10.86
CA PHE A 14 0.93 -2.59 10.97
C PHE A 14 -0.50 -2.97 10.59
N LEU A 15 -1.41 -2.97 11.54
CA LEU A 15 -2.81 -3.35 11.34
C LEU A 15 -3.72 -2.27 11.87
N ALA A 16 -4.45 -1.63 10.97
CA ALA A 16 -5.49 -0.64 11.29
C ALA A 16 -5.04 0.54 12.17
N GLY A 17 -3.77 0.96 12.08
CA GLY A 17 -3.21 2.04 12.89
C GLY A 17 -2.48 1.56 14.16
N GLU A 18 -2.34 0.25 14.35
CA GLU A 18 -1.64 -0.33 15.49
C GLU A 18 -0.46 -1.20 15.05
N TRP A 19 0.61 -1.19 15.85
CA TRP A 19 1.75 -2.08 15.70
C TRP A 19 1.58 -3.32 16.57
N ILE A 20 1.31 -4.47 15.92
CA ILE A 20 0.92 -5.71 16.60
C ILE A 20 2.01 -6.77 16.46
N ASP A 21 2.31 -7.45 17.57
CA ASP A 21 3.06 -8.69 17.60
C ASP A 21 2.07 -9.86 17.53
N THR A 22 2.27 -10.76 16.57
CA THR A 22 1.37 -11.89 16.33
C THR A 22 1.82 -13.19 17.02
N GLY A 23 2.93 -13.14 17.78
CA GLY A 23 3.53 -14.33 18.39
C GLY A 23 4.25 -15.26 17.40
N SER A 24 4.16 -14.99 16.09
CA SER A 24 4.94 -15.67 15.05
C SER A 24 5.77 -14.66 14.26
N SER A 25 6.92 -15.08 13.75
CA SER A 25 7.85 -14.19 13.07
C SER A 25 8.40 -14.79 11.78
N LEU A 26 8.97 -13.94 10.96
CA LEU A 26 9.78 -14.29 9.80
C LEU A 26 11.12 -13.55 9.87
N GLU A 27 12.18 -14.26 9.50
CA GLU A 27 13.50 -13.68 9.36
C GLU A 27 13.65 -13.07 7.96
N VAL A 28 14.11 -11.84 7.93
CA VAL A 28 14.52 -11.15 6.70
C VAL A 28 16.01 -11.28 6.58
N ARG A 29 16.48 -11.92 5.51
CA ARG A 29 17.91 -12.16 5.31
C ARG A 29 18.43 -11.37 4.12
N SER A 30 19.63 -10.81 4.28
CA SER A 30 20.34 -10.20 3.17
C SER A 30 20.63 -11.25 2.09
N PRO A 31 20.19 -11.05 0.84
CA PRO A 31 20.52 -11.99 -0.23
C PRO A 31 22.00 -11.95 -0.64
N TYR A 32 22.75 -10.94 -0.18
CA TYR A 32 24.19 -10.80 -0.43
C TYR A 32 25.05 -11.55 0.59
N SER A 33 24.77 -11.41 1.89
CA SER A 33 25.59 -11.99 2.97
C SER A 33 24.95 -13.21 3.63
N GLY A 34 23.64 -13.42 3.49
CA GLY A 34 22.88 -14.44 4.20
C GLY A 34 22.55 -14.06 5.66
N ASP A 35 23.08 -12.94 6.16
CA ASP A 35 22.83 -12.49 7.54
C ASP A 35 21.37 -12.10 7.74
N VAL A 36 20.87 -12.31 8.97
CA VAL A 36 19.56 -11.80 9.38
C VAL A 36 19.65 -10.30 9.57
N VAL A 37 18.94 -9.54 8.73
CA VAL A 37 18.90 -8.07 8.80
C VAL A 37 17.73 -7.55 9.62
N ALA A 38 16.67 -8.34 9.74
CA ALA A 38 15.52 -8.05 10.59
C ALA A 38 14.75 -9.33 10.93
N THR A 39 14.02 -9.30 12.05
CA THR A 39 12.96 -10.26 12.36
C THR A 39 11.67 -9.47 12.50
N VAL A 40 10.65 -9.82 11.71
CA VAL A 40 9.36 -9.13 11.69
C VAL A 40 8.23 -10.09 12.08
N ALA A 41 7.19 -9.58 12.72
CA ALA A 41 5.99 -10.37 13.02
C ALA A 41 5.34 -10.84 11.71
N ARG A 42 4.79 -12.04 11.74
CA ARG A 42 4.15 -12.67 10.58
C ARG A 42 2.64 -12.66 10.74
N ALA A 43 1.95 -12.03 9.80
CA ALA A 43 0.50 -12.08 9.70
C ALA A 43 0.02 -13.37 9.02
N GLY A 44 -1.23 -13.75 9.29
CA GLY A 44 -1.96 -14.83 8.68
C GLY A 44 -3.33 -14.39 8.14
N ALA A 45 -4.19 -15.37 7.90
CA ALA A 45 -5.53 -15.13 7.36
C ALA A 45 -6.44 -14.36 8.34
N GLU A 46 -6.25 -14.52 9.65
CA GLU A 46 -7.04 -13.83 10.67
C GLU A 46 -6.73 -12.32 10.66
N GLU A 47 -5.43 -11.95 10.67
CA GLU A 47 -5.01 -10.54 10.59
C GLU A 47 -5.47 -9.90 9.27
N ALA A 48 -5.48 -10.67 8.17
CA ALA A 48 -5.99 -10.17 6.89
C ALA A 48 -7.50 -9.84 6.95
N ARG A 49 -8.30 -10.70 7.56
CA ARG A 49 -9.74 -10.43 7.75
C ARG A 49 -9.97 -9.23 8.67
N ARG A 50 -9.28 -9.15 9.80
CA ARG A 50 -9.34 -8.00 10.71
C ARG A 50 -8.94 -6.69 10.02
N ALA A 51 -7.93 -6.73 9.16
CA ALA A 51 -7.51 -5.56 8.38
C ALA A 51 -8.58 -5.12 7.37
N ILE A 52 -9.27 -6.08 6.72
CA ILE A 52 -10.40 -5.77 5.83
C ILE A 52 -11.58 -5.19 6.62
N ASP A 53 -11.92 -5.76 7.79
CA ASP A 53 -12.98 -5.24 8.67
C ASP A 53 -12.72 -3.78 9.04
N ALA A 54 -11.50 -3.48 9.49
CA ALA A 54 -11.09 -2.13 9.85
C ALA A 54 -11.07 -1.17 8.64
N ALA A 55 -10.66 -1.64 7.47
CA ALA A 55 -10.65 -0.83 6.26
C ALA A 55 -12.08 -0.47 5.80
N VAL A 56 -13.01 -1.42 5.88
CA VAL A 56 -14.43 -1.18 5.57
C VAL A 56 -15.03 -0.17 6.55
N GLU A 57 -14.73 -0.30 7.84
CA GLU A 57 -15.23 0.63 8.86
C GLU A 57 -14.66 2.03 8.66
N ALA A 58 -13.35 2.17 8.42
CA ALA A 58 -12.70 3.47 8.20
C ALA A 58 -13.29 4.21 6.98
N MET A 59 -13.69 3.49 5.95
CA MET A 59 -14.27 4.09 4.74
C MET A 59 -15.71 4.58 4.91
N ARG A 60 -16.38 4.33 6.06
CA ARG A 60 -17.69 4.93 6.37
C ARG A 60 -17.61 6.43 6.64
N ASP A 61 -16.44 6.89 7.11
CA ASP A 61 -16.11 8.32 7.22
C ASP A 61 -15.00 8.67 6.20
N PRO A 62 -15.37 9.00 4.95
CA PRO A 62 -14.42 9.16 3.87
C PRO A 62 -13.57 10.41 4.03
N LEU A 63 -12.27 10.28 3.90
CA LEU A 63 -11.33 11.40 3.89
C LEU A 63 -11.61 12.33 2.69
N PRO A 64 -11.85 13.63 2.92
CA PRO A 64 -12.07 14.57 1.85
C PRO A 64 -10.80 14.75 1.00
N PRO A 65 -10.92 15.14 -0.29
CA PRO A 65 -9.80 15.27 -1.21
C PRO A 65 -8.63 16.12 -0.69
N TRP A 66 -8.93 17.25 -0.08
CA TRP A 66 -7.91 18.15 0.49
C TRP A 66 -7.10 17.47 1.60
N ARG A 67 -7.77 16.71 2.49
CA ARG A 67 -7.10 16.01 3.59
C ARG A 67 -6.22 14.86 3.09
N ARG A 68 -6.69 14.12 2.07
CA ARG A 68 -5.88 13.09 1.40
C ARG A 68 -4.61 13.70 0.80
N ALA A 69 -4.75 14.83 0.13
CA ALA A 69 -3.63 15.53 -0.47
C ALA A 69 -2.60 15.98 0.58
N GLU A 70 -3.02 16.58 1.70
CA GLU A 70 -2.13 16.99 2.80
C GLU A 70 -1.35 15.80 3.38
N ILE A 71 -2.03 14.67 3.64
CA ILE A 71 -1.39 13.46 4.13
C ILE A 71 -0.35 12.95 3.13
N LEU A 72 -0.69 12.87 1.84
CA LEU A 72 0.22 12.39 0.80
C LEU A 72 1.43 13.33 0.61
N GLU A 73 1.24 14.65 0.73
CA GLU A 73 2.34 15.63 0.70
C GLU A 73 3.27 15.45 1.89
N ARG A 74 2.70 15.23 3.09
CA ARG A 74 3.52 14.99 4.29
C ARG A 74 4.29 13.68 4.18
N VAL A 75 3.69 12.61 3.63
CA VAL A 75 4.42 11.36 3.33
C VAL A 75 5.55 11.61 2.33
N ALA A 76 5.32 12.37 1.26
CA ALA A 76 6.37 12.71 0.30
C ALA A 76 7.52 13.49 0.95
N GLN A 77 7.21 14.39 1.88
CA GLN A 77 8.20 15.12 2.67
C GLN A 77 9.01 14.19 3.57
N LEU A 78 8.34 13.32 4.33
CA LEU A 78 8.97 12.33 5.22
C LEU A 78 9.85 11.34 4.44
N LEU A 79 9.38 10.86 3.28
CA LEU A 79 10.19 10.02 2.39
C LEU A 79 11.48 10.72 1.94
N ARG A 80 11.45 12.04 1.74
CA ARG A 80 12.63 12.83 1.38
C ARG A 80 13.57 12.99 2.56
N GLU A 81 13.04 13.28 3.75
CA GLU A 81 13.80 13.43 4.99
C GLU A 81 14.50 12.12 5.37
N HIS A 82 13.84 10.98 5.21
CA HIS A 82 14.36 9.63 5.52
C HIS A 82 14.98 8.90 4.32
N GLY A 83 15.25 9.59 3.21
CA GLY A 83 15.66 8.95 1.95
C GLY A 83 16.92 8.08 2.05
N GLU A 84 17.93 8.49 2.81
CA GLU A 84 19.16 7.70 2.99
C GLU A 84 18.94 6.47 3.89
N GLU A 85 18.14 6.58 4.96
CA GLU A 85 17.76 5.46 5.82
C GLU A 85 17.00 4.40 5.00
N LEU A 86 16.01 4.83 4.21
CA LEU A 86 15.23 3.95 3.34
C LEU A 86 16.10 3.27 2.29
N ALA A 87 17.05 3.99 1.67
CA ALA A 87 17.98 3.41 0.72
C ALA A 87 18.86 2.33 1.36
N ARG A 88 19.33 2.54 2.60
CA ARG A 88 20.09 1.52 3.36
C ARG A 88 19.23 0.31 3.72
N THR A 89 17.96 0.53 4.08
CA THR A 89 17.00 -0.54 4.34
C THR A 89 16.79 -1.40 3.08
N ILE A 90 16.59 -0.77 1.92
CA ILE A 90 16.48 -1.47 0.63
C ILE A 90 17.76 -2.27 0.33
N CYS A 91 18.94 -1.70 0.57
CA CYS A 91 20.20 -2.43 0.40
C CYS A 91 20.27 -3.67 1.29
N ALA A 92 19.87 -3.54 2.56
CA ALA A 92 19.97 -4.63 3.53
C ALA A 92 19.03 -5.80 3.17
N GLU A 93 17.75 -5.51 2.91
CA GLU A 93 16.75 -6.56 2.67
C GLU A 93 16.72 -7.09 1.23
N ALA A 94 17.05 -6.27 0.22
CA ALA A 94 16.98 -6.63 -1.20
C ALA A 94 18.36 -6.87 -1.86
N GLY A 95 19.47 -6.64 -1.15
CA GLY A 95 20.82 -6.75 -1.72
C GLY A 95 21.12 -5.77 -2.86
N LYS A 96 20.35 -4.71 -2.99
CA LYS A 96 20.45 -3.74 -4.07
C LYS A 96 21.64 -2.80 -3.85
N PRO A 97 22.43 -2.45 -4.91
CA PRO A 97 23.47 -1.42 -4.77
C PRO A 97 22.91 -0.10 -4.27
N ILE A 98 23.64 0.59 -3.37
CA ILE A 98 23.17 1.81 -2.73
C ILE A 98 22.77 2.92 -3.72
N LYS A 99 23.47 3.04 -4.87
CA LYS A 99 23.10 3.99 -5.92
C LYS A 99 21.70 3.72 -6.47
N ALA A 100 21.37 2.46 -6.72
CA ALA A 100 20.05 2.06 -7.21
C ALA A 100 18.97 2.19 -6.14
N ALA A 101 19.30 1.90 -4.86
CA ALA A 101 18.40 2.06 -3.74
C ALA A 101 18.04 3.53 -3.48
N ARG A 102 19.00 4.46 -3.60
CA ARG A 102 18.75 5.92 -3.52
C ARG A 102 17.80 6.39 -4.63
N VAL A 103 17.99 5.89 -5.87
CA VAL A 103 17.08 6.18 -6.98
C VAL A 103 15.67 5.66 -6.69
N GLU A 104 15.55 4.46 -6.12
CA GLU A 104 14.27 3.89 -5.75
C GLU A 104 13.56 4.75 -4.69
N ALA A 105 14.25 5.16 -3.63
CA ALA A 105 13.70 6.04 -2.60
C ALA A 105 13.22 7.38 -3.18
N ALA A 106 14.02 8.00 -4.06
CA ALA A 106 13.63 9.24 -4.74
C ALA A 106 12.39 9.07 -5.63
N ARG A 107 12.23 7.91 -6.31
CA ARG A 107 11.04 7.61 -7.10
C ARG A 107 9.78 7.48 -6.25
N ALA A 108 9.88 6.91 -5.05
CA ALA A 108 8.76 6.85 -4.12
C ALA A 108 8.28 8.26 -3.71
N VAL A 109 9.20 9.20 -3.47
CA VAL A 109 8.87 10.63 -3.25
C VAL A 109 8.04 11.19 -4.40
N ASN A 110 8.49 10.99 -5.65
CA ASN A 110 7.77 11.48 -6.82
C ASN A 110 6.37 10.89 -6.93
N THR A 111 6.21 9.58 -6.64
CA THR A 111 4.92 8.90 -6.68
C THR A 111 3.93 9.54 -5.70
N TYR A 112 4.35 9.80 -4.46
CA TYR A 112 3.49 10.45 -3.45
C TYR A 112 3.20 11.92 -3.80
N THR A 113 4.17 12.65 -4.34
CA THR A 113 3.98 14.04 -4.79
C THR A 113 2.93 14.14 -5.90
N LEU A 114 3.00 13.25 -6.90
CA LEU A 114 2.03 13.22 -7.99
C LEU A 114 0.64 12.81 -7.48
N ALA A 115 0.57 11.78 -6.63
CA ALA A 115 -0.68 11.32 -6.04
C ALA A 115 -1.37 12.41 -5.19
N ALA A 116 -0.62 13.24 -4.48
CA ALA A 116 -1.14 14.38 -3.74
C ALA A 116 -1.78 15.43 -4.66
N GLY A 117 -1.15 15.70 -5.82
CA GLY A 117 -1.72 16.55 -6.87
C GLY A 117 -3.03 15.98 -7.42
N GLU A 118 -3.04 14.71 -7.78
CA GLU A 118 -4.22 14.02 -8.29
C GLU A 118 -5.37 14.01 -7.26
N ALA A 119 -5.08 13.84 -5.97
CA ALA A 119 -6.10 13.87 -4.93
C ALA A 119 -6.90 15.19 -4.92
N ARG A 120 -6.28 16.32 -5.31
CA ARG A 120 -6.94 17.63 -5.39
C ARG A 120 -7.75 17.83 -6.66
N THR A 121 -7.35 17.19 -7.75
CA THR A 121 -7.87 17.46 -9.10
C THR A 121 -8.78 16.36 -9.64
N LEU A 122 -8.89 15.23 -8.93
CA LEU A 122 -9.72 14.11 -9.34
C LEU A 122 -11.20 14.53 -9.39
N SER A 123 -11.68 14.85 -10.56
CA SER A 123 -13.04 15.35 -10.82
C SER A 123 -13.80 14.43 -11.76
N GLY A 124 -15.08 14.71 -11.93
CA GLY A 124 -15.91 14.13 -13.00
C GLY A 124 -15.85 14.94 -14.27
N GLU A 125 -16.72 14.60 -15.20
CA GLU A 125 -16.82 15.20 -16.53
C GLU A 125 -18.24 15.72 -16.77
N SER A 126 -18.37 16.82 -17.52
CA SER A 126 -19.64 17.26 -18.07
C SER A 126 -20.03 16.37 -19.24
N VAL A 127 -21.26 15.86 -19.23
CA VAL A 127 -21.76 14.96 -20.26
C VAL A 127 -22.65 15.75 -21.24
N PRO A 128 -22.38 15.72 -22.54
CA PRO A 128 -23.17 16.47 -23.55
C PRO A 128 -24.52 15.78 -23.83
N ILE A 129 -25.43 15.79 -22.86
CA ILE A 129 -26.72 15.10 -22.94
C ILE A 129 -27.75 15.85 -23.85
N ARG A 130 -27.55 17.17 -24.04
CA ARG A 130 -28.53 18.03 -24.80
C ARG A 130 -28.52 17.83 -26.28
N GLY A 131 -27.72 16.91 -26.84
CA GLY A 131 -27.70 16.54 -28.25
C GLY A 131 -28.91 15.71 -28.69
N THR A 132 -29.81 15.32 -27.79
CA THR A 132 -31.03 14.56 -28.06
C THR A 132 -32.27 15.25 -27.49
N GLN A 133 -33.43 15.03 -28.10
CA GLN A 133 -34.70 15.64 -27.65
C GLN A 133 -35.00 15.30 -26.16
N PRO A 134 -34.84 14.06 -25.67
CA PRO A 134 -35.06 13.75 -24.26
C PRO A 134 -34.06 14.43 -23.32
N GLY A 135 -32.90 14.84 -23.82
CA GLY A 135 -31.87 15.53 -23.04
C GLY A 135 -31.99 17.04 -22.99
N ASP A 136 -32.92 17.62 -23.77
CA ASP A 136 -33.09 19.07 -23.78
C ASP A 136 -33.59 19.59 -22.42
N GLY A 137 -33.01 20.70 -21.98
CA GLY A 137 -33.28 21.27 -20.64
C GLY A 137 -32.55 20.56 -19.47
N HIS A 138 -31.82 19.49 -19.72
CA HIS A 138 -31.07 18.76 -18.67
C HIS A 138 -29.58 19.10 -18.68
N ILE A 139 -28.98 19.00 -17.50
CA ILE A 139 -27.52 19.06 -17.29
C ILE A 139 -27.09 17.73 -16.68
N ALA A 140 -26.05 17.13 -17.24
CA ALA A 140 -25.50 15.88 -16.73
C ALA A 140 -23.99 15.98 -16.51
N TRP A 141 -23.53 15.37 -15.45
CA TRP A 141 -22.10 15.22 -15.11
C TRP A 141 -21.85 13.88 -14.44
N THR A 142 -20.62 13.39 -14.55
CA THR A 142 -20.15 12.23 -13.80
C THR A 142 -19.47 12.68 -12.50
N VAL A 143 -19.44 11.80 -11.51
CA VAL A 143 -18.69 11.99 -10.26
C VAL A 143 -17.83 10.75 -10.04
N ARG A 144 -16.57 10.94 -9.69
CA ARG A 144 -15.68 9.84 -9.29
C ARG A 144 -15.84 9.58 -7.80
N VAL A 145 -16.11 8.33 -7.45
CA VAL A 145 -16.26 7.87 -6.06
C VAL A 145 -15.24 6.78 -5.77
N PRO A 146 -14.76 6.65 -4.50
CA PRO A 146 -13.89 5.54 -4.11
C PRO A 146 -14.54 4.19 -4.44
N ILE A 147 -13.76 3.25 -4.99
CA ILE A 147 -14.28 1.92 -5.35
C ILE A 147 -14.51 1.03 -4.11
N GLY A 148 -13.81 1.29 -3.01
CA GLY A 148 -13.84 0.49 -1.79
C GLY A 148 -12.45 0.08 -1.32
N VAL A 149 -12.37 -1.00 -0.53
CA VAL A 149 -11.10 -1.52 -0.01
C VAL A 149 -10.27 -2.10 -1.15
N ILE A 150 -8.97 -1.76 -1.17
CA ILE A 150 -7.99 -2.25 -2.12
C ILE A 150 -7.11 -3.31 -1.44
N GLY A 151 -7.08 -4.52 -1.99
CA GLY A 151 -6.05 -5.51 -1.71
C GLY A 151 -4.80 -5.20 -2.56
N ALA A 152 -3.63 -5.12 -1.93
CA ALA A 152 -2.38 -4.84 -2.63
C ALA A 152 -1.34 -5.93 -2.37
N ILE A 153 -0.71 -6.46 -3.42
CA ILE A 153 0.35 -7.46 -3.33
C ILE A 153 1.57 -6.96 -4.12
N THR A 154 2.75 -6.96 -3.49
CA THR A 154 3.97 -6.44 -4.10
C THR A 154 5.09 -7.47 -4.15
N PRO A 155 5.99 -7.39 -5.15
CA PRO A 155 7.17 -8.22 -5.27
C PRO A 155 8.35 -7.64 -4.47
N PHE A 156 9.47 -8.38 -4.47
CA PHE A 156 10.67 -8.08 -3.69
C PHE A 156 11.66 -7.11 -4.35
N ASN A 157 11.60 -6.96 -5.67
CA ASN A 157 12.67 -6.28 -6.43
C ASN A 157 12.69 -4.74 -6.33
N PHE A 158 11.57 -4.12 -5.96
CA PHE A 158 11.45 -2.70 -5.64
C PHE A 158 10.55 -2.54 -4.39
N PRO A 159 11.07 -2.90 -3.20
CA PRO A 159 10.27 -3.08 -1.99
C PRO A 159 9.64 -1.80 -1.46
N LEU A 160 10.19 -0.64 -1.77
CA LEU A 160 9.62 0.65 -1.40
C LEU A 160 8.78 1.23 -2.55
N ASN A 161 9.34 1.29 -3.77
CA ASN A 161 8.69 2.03 -4.86
C ASN A 161 7.44 1.32 -5.41
N LEU A 162 7.44 -0.03 -5.51
CA LEU A 162 6.24 -0.75 -5.95
C LEU A 162 5.14 -0.77 -4.89
N VAL A 163 5.49 -0.64 -3.61
CA VAL A 163 4.52 -0.36 -2.55
C VAL A 163 3.95 1.05 -2.73
N ALA A 164 4.80 2.07 -2.89
CA ALA A 164 4.36 3.44 -3.14
C ALA A 164 3.40 3.56 -4.33
N HIS A 165 3.67 2.85 -5.44
CA HIS A 165 2.82 2.82 -6.64
C HIS A 165 1.42 2.22 -6.42
N LYS A 166 1.20 1.51 -5.31
CA LYS A 166 -0.12 0.97 -4.95
C LYS A 166 -0.79 1.80 -3.87
N LEU A 167 -0.04 2.18 -2.83
CA LEU A 167 -0.60 2.94 -1.71
C LEU A 167 -0.98 4.37 -2.09
N ALA A 168 -0.07 5.10 -2.72
CA ALA A 168 -0.28 6.51 -3.00
C ALA A 168 -1.50 6.78 -3.91
N PRO A 169 -1.68 6.12 -5.06
CA PRO A 169 -2.87 6.34 -5.90
C PRO A 169 -4.16 5.82 -5.26
N ALA A 170 -4.11 4.72 -4.48
CA ALA A 170 -5.29 4.22 -3.77
C ALA A 170 -5.78 5.23 -2.73
N LEU A 171 -4.87 5.76 -1.89
CA LEU A 171 -5.18 6.77 -0.90
C LEU A 171 -5.63 8.09 -1.56
N ALA A 172 -5.02 8.50 -2.67
CA ALA A 172 -5.44 9.67 -3.45
C ALA A 172 -6.88 9.52 -3.96
N ALA A 173 -7.25 8.33 -4.42
CA ALA A 173 -8.61 8.00 -4.85
C ALA A 173 -9.61 7.85 -3.68
N GLY A 174 -9.16 7.90 -2.43
CA GLY A 174 -10.00 7.74 -1.24
C GLY A 174 -10.33 6.29 -0.90
N CYS A 175 -9.43 5.37 -1.19
CA CYS A 175 -9.58 3.94 -0.91
C CYS A 175 -8.65 3.51 0.22
N ALA A 176 -9.14 2.74 1.18
CA ALA A 176 -8.32 2.08 2.19
C ALA A 176 -7.58 0.87 1.59
N VAL A 177 -6.39 0.56 2.13
CA VAL A 177 -5.50 -0.46 1.55
C VAL A 177 -5.09 -1.49 2.58
N VAL A 178 -5.24 -2.77 2.21
CA VAL A 178 -4.63 -3.90 2.90
C VAL A 178 -3.48 -4.42 2.02
N LEU A 179 -2.25 -4.16 2.47
CA LEU A 179 -1.03 -4.50 1.73
C LEU A 179 -0.40 -5.78 2.25
N LYS A 180 -0.13 -6.71 1.34
CA LYS A 180 0.77 -7.84 1.56
C LYS A 180 2.09 -7.59 0.83
N PRO A 181 3.15 -7.13 1.52
CA PRO A 181 4.47 -6.99 0.90
C PRO A 181 5.11 -8.36 0.66
N ALA A 182 6.17 -8.41 -0.16
CA ALA A 182 6.98 -9.62 -0.30
C ALA A 182 7.56 -10.03 1.06
N SER A 183 7.50 -11.32 1.39
CA SER A 183 8.02 -11.83 2.67
C SER A 183 9.54 -11.69 2.81
N GLN A 184 10.25 -11.60 1.69
CA GLN A 184 11.70 -11.42 1.65
C GLN A 184 12.14 -9.99 1.94
N THR A 185 11.29 -8.99 1.66
CA THR A 185 11.62 -7.56 1.75
C THR A 185 10.44 -6.76 2.32
N PRO A 186 9.99 -7.05 3.55
CA PRO A 186 8.84 -6.37 4.15
C PRO A 186 9.20 -5.08 4.89
N VAL A 187 10.49 -4.87 5.22
CA VAL A 187 10.93 -3.81 6.12
C VAL A 187 10.70 -2.43 5.52
N SER A 188 11.00 -2.24 4.24
CA SER A 188 10.72 -0.97 3.53
C SER A 188 9.23 -0.63 3.53
N ALA A 189 8.35 -1.62 3.37
CA ALA A 189 6.90 -1.42 3.42
C ALA A 189 6.41 -1.04 4.83
N LEU A 190 6.95 -1.66 5.87
CA LEU A 190 6.65 -1.33 7.27
C LEU A 190 7.18 0.07 7.63
N ARG A 191 8.37 0.45 7.14
CA ARG A 191 8.87 1.82 7.30
C ARG A 191 7.96 2.83 6.61
N LEU A 192 7.47 2.54 5.42
CA LEU A 192 6.51 3.40 4.73
C LEU A 192 5.19 3.52 5.51
N ALA A 193 4.71 2.44 6.13
CA ALA A 193 3.54 2.49 7.00
C ALA A 193 3.75 3.44 8.19
N ALA A 194 4.92 3.41 8.83
CA ALA A 194 5.26 4.33 9.91
C ALA A 194 5.26 5.79 9.44
N LEU A 195 5.76 6.07 8.23
CA LEU A 195 5.71 7.41 7.66
C LEU A 195 4.27 7.86 7.31
N CYS A 196 3.41 6.93 6.90
CA CYS A 196 1.99 7.22 6.68
C CYS A 196 1.28 7.54 8.01
N GLU A 197 1.58 6.80 9.08
CA GLU A 197 1.08 7.06 10.43
C GLU A 197 1.55 8.44 10.93
N GLU A 198 2.84 8.75 10.83
CA GLU A 198 3.41 10.05 11.20
C GLU A 198 2.83 11.21 10.39
N ALA A 199 2.46 10.97 9.13
CA ALA A 199 1.77 11.94 8.29
C ALA A 199 0.30 12.17 8.68
N GLY A 200 -0.21 11.45 9.65
CA GLY A 200 -1.57 11.58 10.16
C GLY A 200 -2.61 10.82 9.33
N LEU A 201 -2.22 9.72 8.67
CA LEU A 201 -3.18 8.80 8.05
C LEU A 201 -4.02 8.15 9.16
N PRO A 202 -5.36 8.26 9.14
CA PRO A 202 -6.19 7.71 10.21
C PRO A 202 -6.14 6.19 10.28
N ALA A 203 -6.45 5.65 11.47
CA ALA A 203 -6.56 4.21 11.70
C ALA A 203 -7.53 3.56 10.70
N GLY A 204 -7.23 2.33 10.29
CA GLY A 204 -8.03 1.56 9.33
C GLY A 204 -7.74 1.86 7.85
N TRP A 205 -7.15 3.02 7.51
CA TRP A 205 -6.86 3.37 6.11
C TRP A 205 -5.70 2.58 5.49
N LEU A 206 -4.82 2.04 6.31
CA LEU A 206 -3.70 1.21 5.87
C LEU A 206 -3.45 0.07 6.85
N SER A 207 -3.25 -1.13 6.30
CA SER A 207 -2.64 -2.26 7.00
C SER A 207 -1.53 -2.84 6.14
N VAL A 208 -0.40 -3.21 6.78
CA VAL A 208 0.76 -3.83 6.13
C VAL A 208 1.05 -5.16 6.83
N LEU A 209 0.85 -6.24 6.10
CA LEU A 209 0.77 -7.61 6.61
C LEU A 209 1.86 -8.49 5.98
N PRO A 210 3.10 -8.50 6.50
CA PRO A 210 4.11 -9.49 6.11
C PRO A 210 3.63 -10.92 6.44
N GLY A 211 3.70 -11.83 5.47
CA GLY A 211 3.25 -13.20 5.67
C GLY A 211 3.19 -14.00 4.37
N LYS A 212 2.70 -15.25 4.45
CA LYS A 212 2.60 -16.13 3.30
C LYS A 212 1.55 -15.66 2.30
N ALA A 213 1.87 -15.79 1.01
CA ALA A 213 0.97 -15.41 -0.08
C ALA A 213 -0.32 -16.25 -0.08
N SER A 214 -0.22 -17.56 0.21
CA SER A 214 -1.36 -18.47 0.29
C SER A 214 -2.31 -18.22 1.47
N GLU A 215 -1.83 -17.55 2.53
CA GLU A 215 -2.66 -17.27 3.71
C GLU A 215 -3.35 -15.90 3.59
N ILE A 216 -2.59 -14.85 3.24
CA ILE A 216 -3.11 -13.49 3.14
C ILE A 216 -3.68 -13.22 1.75
N GLY A 217 -2.97 -13.68 0.70
CA GLY A 217 -3.37 -13.45 -0.69
C GLY A 217 -4.72 -14.07 -1.02
N ASP A 218 -4.99 -15.29 -0.55
CA ASP A 218 -6.26 -15.95 -0.78
C ASP A 218 -7.41 -15.20 -0.10
N VAL A 219 -7.22 -14.69 1.13
CA VAL A 219 -8.22 -13.83 1.80
C VAL A 219 -8.48 -12.56 1.00
N LEU A 220 -7.43 -11.87 0.50
CA LEU A 220 -7.60 -10.66 -0.32
C LEU A 220 -8.30 -10.93 -1.65
N VAL A 221 -8.14 -12.15 -2.19
CA VAL A 221 -8.78 -12.59 -3.43
C VAL A 221 -10.22 -13.02 -3.21
N GLU A 222 -10.54 -13.68 -2.08
CA GLU A 222 -11.83 -14.30 -1.84
C GLU A 222 -12.83 -13.38 -1.15
N ASP A 223 -12.38 -12.40 -0.36
CA ASP A 223 -13.28 -11.50 0.38
C ASP A 223 -13.91 -10.46 -0.55
N GLU A 224 -15.22 -10.51 -0.71
CA GLU A 224 -16.01 -9.65 -1.62
C GLU A 224 -15.94 -8.15 -1.24
N ARG A 225 -15.55 -7.82 -0.02
CA ARG A 225 -15.39 -6.44 0.45
C ARG A 225 -14.12 -5.79 -0.10
N VAL A 226 -13.12 -6.60 -0.51
CA VAL A 226 -11.97 -6.14 -1.30
C VAL A 226 -12.42 -5.89 -2.73
N ARG A 227 -12.68 -4.66 -3.08
CA ARG A 227 -13.30 -4.26 -4.36
C ARG A 227 -12.34 -4.26 -5.55
N MET A 228 -11.06 -4.20 -5.29
CA MET A 228 -10.01 -4.26 -6.31
C MET A 228 -8.77 -4.93 -5.72
N LEU A 229 -8.14 -5.80 -6.52
CA LEU A 229 -6.82 -6.33 -6.23
C LEU A 229 -5.78 -5.71 -7.16
N THR A 230 -4.78 -5.04 -6.58
CA THR A 230 -3.61 -4.55 -7.32
C THR A 230 -2.41 -5.46 -7.07
N PHE A 231 -1.99 -6.18 -8.08
CA PHE A 231 -0.94 -7.19 -8.02
C PHE A 231 0.26 -6.83 -8.89
N THR A 232 1.45 -7.06 -8.36
CA THR A 232 2.69 -7.10 -9.14
C THR A 232 3.51 -8.29 -8.64
N GLY A 233 3.87 -9.20 -9.55
CA GLY A 233 4.60 -10.43 -9.22
C GLY A 233 4.72 -11.34 -10.43
N SER A 234 4.92 -12.66 -10.21
CA SER A 234 4.99 -13.64 -11.29
C SER A 234 3.64 -13.84 -11.99
N ALA A 235 3.69 -14.21 -13.27
CA ALA A 235 2.49 -14.51 -14.05
C ALA A 235 1.67 -15.66 -13.43
N GLU A 236 2.33 -16.68 -12.90
CA GLU A 236 1.69 -17.83 -12.27
C GLU A 236 0.80 -17.41 -11.09
N VAL A 237 1.35 -16.63 -10.14
CA VAL A 237 0.59 -16.12 -8.99
C VAL A 237 -0.50 -15.16 -9.44
N GLY A 238 -0.24 -14.30 -10.43
CA GLY A 238 -1.22 -13.36 -10.98
C GLY A 238 -2.42 -14.07 -11.60
N TRP A 239 -2.19 -15.11 -12.40
CA TRP A 239 -3.27 -15.90 -12.98
C TRP A 239 -4.04 -16.73 -11.94
N GLY A 240 -3.36 -17.24 -10.89
CA GLY A 240 -4.01 -17.88 -9.75
C GLY A 240 -5.00 -16.94 -9.07
N SER A 241 -4.55 -15.73 -8.74
CA SER A 241 -5.40 -14.69 -8.14
C SER A 241 -6.57 -14.28 -9.04
N ALA A 242 -6.33 -14.11 -10.35
CA ALA A 242 -7.37 -13.74 -11.31
C ALA A 242 -8.47 -14.81 -11.45
N ARG A 243 -8.13 -16.09 -11.30
CA ARG A 243 -9.12 -17.18 -11.31
C ARG A 243 -10.04 -17.12 -10.08
N GLY A 244 -9.49 -16.83 -8.91
CA GLY A 244 -10.29 -16.65 -7.68
C GLY A 244 -11.26 -15.47 -7.79
N LEU A 245 -10.86 -14.36 -8.45
CA LEU A 245 -11.73 -13.20 -8.68
C LEU A 245 -12.87 -13.48 -9.66
N ARG A 246 -12.72 -14.39 -10.62
CA ARG A 246 -13.76 -14.71 -11.62
C ARG A 246 -15.02 -15.37 -11.02
N GLY A 247 -14.95 -15.92 -9.84
CA GLY A 247 -16.09 -16.45 -9.11
C GLY A 247 -16.97 -15.40 -8.44
N ARG A 248 -16.52 -14.14 -8.39
CA ARG A 248 -17.27 -13.01 -7.82
C ARG A 248 -18.27 -12.46 -8.85
N ARG A 249 -19.55 -12.42 -8.49
CA ARG A 249 -20.62 -11.78 -9.29
C ARG A 249 -20.86 -10.35 -8.86
#